data_7047f590448261f409b5893fac3505be
#
_entry.id   7047f590448261f409b5893fac3505be
#
_cell.length_a   1.000
_cell.length_b   1.000
_cell.length_c   1.000
_cell.angle_alpha   90.00
_cell.angle_beta   90.00
_cell.angle_gamma   90.00
#
_symmetry.space_group_name_H-M   'P 1'
#
loop_
_entity.id
_entity.type
_entity.pdbx_description
1 polymer ?
#
loop_
_entity_poly.entity_id
_entity_poly.type
_entity_poly.pdbx_seq_one_letter_code
_entity_poly.pdbx_strand_id
1 'polypeptide(L)'
;MALDGVILDVDGTLVDTNAWHVEAWVRAFGAAGYRIPADRIALEVGKGGDHLVPAVLGPHTGGRECKQLGEAQRAAFLGLAAQERFAVFPGVPELFSDLRQRRIRTCLATSSDDRHLDATLRSAGLDLRKLTDEVVTRSNADSSKPDPDLVLAAAEALGLEPTRCVMVGDTIYDGQACRRAGVVCLGLLSGGTAAEALKASGMRSVWRDVAHLRDELDQALELASPGPGRLDRTLAERLMREALAAAREALARGEVPIGSVVARGDGTVVARGWNRRQGTRDRTAHAEMVAFREAAGRIPDDARDVVLVSTLEPCVMCTGAAMEAGVDTIVYGLQAPADSGTTRVRPPESPESQLPRVFGGVLADESRALFLEWLRVSGNPAQRPFVEQLLALTE
;
A
#
# COMPACT_ATOMS: atom_id res chain seq x y z
N MET A 1 -10.64 -18.33 -1.41
CA MET A 1 -9.35 -18.87 -1.87
C MET A 1 -8.31 -18.58 -0.81
N ALA A 2 -7.45 -19.54 -0.51
CA ALA A 2 -6.43 -19.37 0.54
C ALA A 2 -5.38 -18.35 0.07
N LEU A 3 -4.92 -17.51 0.98
CA LEU A 3 -3.66 -16.77 0.85
C LEU A 3 -2.51 -17.77 0.74
N ASP A 4 -1.55 -17.45 -0.10
CA ASP A 4 -0.42 -18.35 -0.34
C ASP A 4 0.88 -17.82 0.29
N GLY A 5 0.91 -16.53 0.64
CA GLY A 5 2.07 -15.87 1.25
C GLY A 5 1.74 -14.90 2.38
N VAL A 6 2.58 -14.89 3.41
CA VAL A 6 2.58 -13.90 4.49
C VAL A 6 3.92 -13.18 4.51
N ILE A 7 3.88 -11.88 4.35
CA ILE A 7 5.03 -10.98 4.48
C ILE A 7 5.02 -10.44 5.92
N LEU A 8 6.13 -10.53 6.61
CA LEU A 8 6.24 -10.15 8.02
C LEU A 8 7.27 -9.03 8.16
N ASP A 9 6.85 -7.88 8.65
CA ASP A 9 7.80 -6.89 9.12
C ASP A 9 8.54 -7.39 10.35
N VAL A 10 9.68 -6.79 10.68
CA VAL A 10 10.57 -7.27 11.76
C VAL A 10 10.53 -6.34 12.96
N ASP A 11 10.86 -5.07 12.74
CA ASP A 11 11.10 -4.09 13.79
C ASP A 11 9.76 -3.57 14.37
N GLY A 12 9.48 -3.83 15.65
CA GLY A 12 8.19 -3.51 16.29
C GLY A 12 7.07 -4.53 16.01
N THR A 13 7.28 -5.43 15.04
CA THR A 13 6.34 -6.48 14.64
C THR A 13 6.71 -7.84 15.24
N LEU A 14 7.91 -8.35 14.97
CA LEU A 14 8.41 -9.64 15.47
C LEU A 14 9.41 -9.48 16.62
N VAL A 15 10.17 -8.40 16.60
CA VAL A 15 11.18 -8.06 17.61
C VAL A 15 10.92 -6.65 18.12
N ASP A 16 11.00 -6.46 19.43
CA ASP A 16 10.78 -5.16 20.10
C ASP A 16 12.03 -4.28 19.96
N THR A 17 12.10 -3.54 18.85
CA THR A 17 13.26 -2.72 18.47
C THR A 17 12.94 -1.25 18.26
N ASN A 18 11.66 -0.83 18.26
CA ASN A 18 11.28 0.54 17.90
C ASN A 18 11.93 1.59 18.82
N ALA A 19 11.97 1.35 20.13
CA ALA A 19 12.64 2.25 21.08
C ALA A 19 14.15 2.38 20.81
N TRP A 20 14.79 1.30 20.39
CA TRP A 20 16.22 1.27 20.06
C TRP A 20 16.51 2.00 18.74
N HIS A 21 15.63 1.91 17.77
CA HIS A 21 15.71 2.73 16.55
C HIS A 21 15.55 4.22 16.87
N VAL A 22 14.59 4.60 17.72
CA VAL A 22 14.44 5.99 18.17
C VAL A 22 15.73 6.49 18.85
N GLU A 23 16.27 5.73 19.79
CA GLU A 23 17.51 6.08 20.49
C GLU A 23 18.70 6.23 19.54
N ALA A 24 18.83 5.32 18.57
CA ALA A 24 19.89 5.39 17.56
C ALA A 24 19.77 6.65 16.69
N TRP A 25 18.55 7.04 16.31
CA TRP A 25 18.32 8.30 15.59
C TRP A 25 18.58 9.53 16.44
N VAL A 26 18.18 9.54 17.73
CA VAL A 26 18.49 10.63 18.66
C VAL A 26 20.00 10.86 18.74
N ARG A 27 20.78 9.76 18.85
CA ARG A 27 22.25 9.83 18.86
C ARG A 27 22.81 10.35 17.53
N ALA A 28 22.29 9.88 16.40
CA ALA A 28 22.74 10.30 15.08
C ALA A 28 22.49 11.79 14.83
N PHE A 29 21.27 12.26 15.10
CA PHE A 29 20.92 13.67 14.99
C PHE A 29 21.74 14.55 15.96
N GLY A 30 21.88 14.10 17.22
CA GLY A 30 22.66 14.78 18.25
C GLY A 30 24.13 14.94 17.86
N ALA A 31 24.76 13.91 17.31
CA ALA A 31 26.13 13.95 16.82
C ALA A 31 26.33 14.91 15.64
N ALA A 32 25.29 15.12 14.82
CA ALA A 32 25.27 16.08 13.73
C ALA A 32 24.87 17.52 14.17
N GLY A 33 24.65 17.74 15.49
CA GLY A 33 24.31 19.05 16.03
C GLY A 33 22.81 19.37 16.06
N TYR A 34 21.95 18.45 15.66
CA TYR A 34 20.49 18.61 15.69
C TYR A 34 19.93 18.22 17.06
N ARG A 35 18.96 18.98 17.54
CA ARG A 35 18.20 18.68 18.77
C ARG A 35 16.75 18.34 18.40
N ILE A 36 16.51 17.08 18.09
CA ILE A 36 15.19 16.57 17.71
C ILE A 36 14.60 15.81 18.90
N PRO A 37 13.36 16.13 19.34
CA PRO A 37 12.68 15.37 20.38
C PRO A 37 12.45 13.91 19.96
N ALA A 38 12.60 12.98 20.90
CA ALA A 38 12.46 11.55 20.64
C ALA A 38 11.07 11.17 20.16
N ASP A 39 10.02 11.81 20.70
CA ASP A 39 8.62 11.61 20.28
C ASP A 39 8.39 11.99 18.82
N ARG A 40 9.03 13.05 18.32
CA ARG A 40 8.97 13.41 16.89
C ARG A 40 9.66 12.35 16.01
N ILE A 41 10.80 11.82 16.46
CA ILE A 41 11.50 10.75 15.74
C ILE A 41 10.66 9.48 15.74
N ALA A 42 10.05 9.14 16.87
CA ALA A 42 9.22 7.95 17.02
C ALA A 42 8.07 7.89 16.02
N LEU A 43 7.49 9.03 15.64
CA LEU A 43 6.44 9.11 14.61
C LEU A 43 6.92 8.71 13.22
N GLU A 44 8.23 8.74 12.98
CA GLU A 44 8.83 8.47 11.66
C GLU A 44 9.54 7.11 11.61
N VAL A 45 9.67 6.41 12.74
CA VAL A 45 10.23 5.05 12.78
C VAL A 45 9.32 4.08 12.02
N GLY A 46 9.92 3.14 11.30
CA GLY A 46 9.27 2.29 10.31
C GLY A 46 9.59 2.68 8.85
N LYS A 47 9.98 3.96 8.63
CA LYS A 47 10.62 4.40 7.39
C LYS A 47 12.11 4.04 7.39
N GLY A 48 12.68 3.87 6.20
CA GLY A 48 14.13 3.94 6.05
C GLY A 48 14.65 5.38 6.18
N GLY A 49 15.97 5.53 6.35
CA GLY A 49 16.59 6.83 6.51
C GLY A 49 16.39 7.78 5.32
N ASP A 50 16.14 7.24 4.12
CA ASP A 50 15.80 7.98 2.91
C ASP A 50 14.51 8.80 3.06
N HIS A 51 13.53 8.32 3.80
CA HIS A 51 12.27 9.01 4.09
C HIS A 51 12.21 9.64 5.48
N LEU A 52 12.84 9.02 6.50
CA LEU A 52 12.82 9.54 7.87
C LEU A 52 13.54 10.89 7.98
N VAL A 53 14.74 11.01 7.41
CA VAL A 53 15.54 12.22 7.55
C VAL A 53 14.86 13.45 6.93
N PRO A 54 14.33 13.41 5.69
CA PRO A 54 13.57 14.53 5.15
C PRO A 54 12.28 14.83 5.91
N ALA A 55 11.63 13.83 6.49
CA ALA A 55 10.41 14.04 7.29
C ALA A 55 10.70 14.79 8.59
N VAL A 56 11.89 14.58 9.18
CA VAL A 56 12.33 15.24 10.43
C VAL A 56 12.94 16.60 10.19
N LEU A 57 13.84 16.74 9.22
CA LEU A 57 14.62 17.98 8.98
C LEU A 57 13.97 18.88 7.92
N GLY A 58 13.08 18.36 7.09
CA GLY A 58 12.42 19.08 6.02
C GLY A 58 12.73 18.54 4.62
N PRO A 59 11.84 18.80 3.64
CA PRO A 59 11.88 18.18 2.30
C PRO A 59 13.10 18.63 1.45
N HIS A 60 13.80 19.67 1.86
CA HIS A 60 14.99 20.17 1.16
C HIS A 60 16.31 19.60 1.70
N THR A 61 16.26 18.63 2.60
CA THR A 61 17.46 17.96 3.13
C THR A 61 18.20 17.24 2.00
N GLY A 62 19.46 17.56 1.82
CA GLY A 62 20.26 17.02 0.72
C GLY A 62 20.53 15.52 0.84
N GLY A 63 20.57 14.80 -0.27
CA GLY A 63 20.79 13.35 -0.28
C GLY A 63 22.10 12.91 0.40
N ARG A 64 23.15 13.77 0.37
CA ARG A 64 24.42 13.54 1.08
C ARG A 64 24.22 13.52 2.59
N GLU A 65 23.43 14.46 3.11
CA GLU A 65 23.13 14.57 4.54
C GLU A 65 22.25 13.39 5.01
N CYS A 66 21.23 13.02 4.22
CA CYS A 66 20.43 11.83 4.49
C CYS A 66 21.30 10.58 4.63
N LYS A 67 22.28 10.40 3.72
CA LYS A 67 23.22 9.28 3.75
C LYS A 67 24.11 9.30 4.99
N GLN A 68 24.68 10.46 5.34
CA GLN A 68 25.55 10.61 6.51
C GLN A 68 24.80 10.33 7.81
N LEU A 69 23.58 10.85 7.97
CA LEU A 69 22.73 10.61 9.13
C LEU A 69 22.30 9.14 9.21
N GLY A 70 21.96 8.51 8.08
CA GLY A 70 21.67 7.09 8.03
C GLY A 70 22.85 6.20 8.44
N GLU A 71 24.07 6.56 8.01
CA GLU A 71 25.30 5.85 8.43
C GLU A 71 25.59 6.04 9.94
N ALA A 72 25.37 7.24 10.47
CA ALA A 72 25.52 7.51 11.89
C ALA A 72 24.49 6.75 12.75
N GLN A 73 23.23 6.73 12.31
CA GLN A 73 22.17 5.94 12.95
C GLN A 73 22.50 4.45 12.95
N ARG A 74 22.96 3.92 11.81
CA ARG A 74 23.40 2.52 11.72
C ARG A 74 24.48 2.20 12.73
N ALA A 75 25.52 3.04 12.81
CA ALA A 75 26.60 2.83 13.77
C ALA A 75 26.10 2.83 15.23
N ALA A 76 25.21 3.77 15.56
CA ALA A 76 24.59 3.85 16.87
C ALA A 76 23.74 2.61 17.20
N PHE A 77 22.90 2.16 16.25
CA PHE A 77 22.06 0.98 16.43
C PHE A 77 22.88 -0.31 16.62
N LEU A 78 23.92 -0.50 15.80
CA LEU A 78 24.82 -1.66 15.95
C LEU A 78 25.52 -1.66 17.31
N GLY A 79 25.90 -0.49 17.84
CA GLY A 79 26.44 -0.33 19.18
C GLY A 79 25.46 -0.72 20.27
N LEU A 80 24.17 -0.31 20.14
CA LEU A 80 23.10 -0.70 21.08
C LEU A 80 22.83 -2.20 21.01
N ALA A 81 22.68 -2.77 19.82
CA ALA A 81 22.41 -4.20 19.62
C ALA A 81 23.54 -5.11 20.15
N ALA A 82 24.77 -4.59 20.25
CA ALA A 82 25.88 -5.34 20.85
C ALA A 82 25.87 -5.33 22.38
N GLN A 83 25.21 -4.37 23.01
CA GLN A 83 25.17 -4.19 24.46
C GLN A 83 23.86 -4.65 25.09
N GLU A 84 22.76 -4.57 24.35
CA GLU A 84 21.40 -4.80 24.80
C GLU A 84 20.87 -6.13 24.26
N ARG A 85 19.85 -6.67 24.94
CA ARG A 85 19.12 -7.84 24.49
C ARG A 85 17.73 -7.43 24.04
N PHE A 86 17.48 -7.58 22.74
CA PHE A 86 16.16 -7.29 22.18
C PHE A 86 15.17 -8.41 22.49
N ALA A 87 13.94 -8.07 22.80
CA ALA A 87 12.91 -9.05 23.08
C ALA A 87 12.24 -9.51 21.76
N VAL A 88 12.08 -10.81 21.59
CA VAL A 88 11.19 -11.37 20.56
C VAL A 88 9.78 -11.34 21.13
N PHE A 89 8.80 -10.87 20.38
CA PHE A 89 7.42 -10.88 20.83
C PHE A 89 6.90 -12.32 21.02
N PRO A 90 6.06 -12.55 22.05
CA PRO A 90 5.49 -13.88 22.31
C PRO A 90 4.72 -14.42 21.10
N GLY A 91 4.83 -15.70 20.83
CA GLY A 91 4.11 -16.38 19.74
C GLY A 91 4.79 -16.34 18.39
N VAL A 92 5.94 -15.65 18.24
CA VAL A 92 6.64 -15.53 16.94
C VAL A 92 7.08 -16.87 16.37
N PRO A 93 7.82 -17.75 17.06
CA PRO A 93 8.20 -19.05 16.51
C PRO A 93 6.99 -19.92 16.17
N GLU A 94 5.97 -19.87 17.01
CA GLU A 94 4.74 -20.65 16.82
C GLU A 94 3.95 -20.16 15.60
N LEU A 95 3.90 -18.84 15.34
CA LEU A 95 3.24 -18.27 14.14
C LEU A 95 3.88 -18.85 12.87
N PHE A 96 5.22 -18.88 12.77
CA PHE A 96 5.88 -19.47 11.60
C PHE A 96 5.57 -20.96 11.46
N SER A 97 5.48 -21.70 12.58
CA SER A 97 5.09 -23.11 12.58
C SER A 97 3.66 -23.31 12.07
N ASP A 98 2.72 -22.47 12.56
CA ASP A 98 1.30 -22.54 12.20
C ASP A 98 1.08 -22.17 10.72
N LEU A 99 1.79 -21.18 10.19
CA LEU A 99 1.76 -20.83 8.77
C LEU A 99 2.33 -21.94 7.88
N ARG A 100 3.45 -22.55 8.29
CA ARG A 100 4.06 -23.68 7.57
C ARG A 100 3.13 -24.90 7.52
N GLN A 101 2.42 -25.23 8.62
CA GLN A 101 1.42 -26.30 8.64
C GLN A 101 0.29 -26.05 7.64
N ARG A 102 -0.06 -24.80 7.43
CA ARG A 102 -1.07 -24.37 6.44
C ARG A 102 -0.53 -24.28 5.02
N ARG A 103 0.77 -24.56 4.82
CA ARG A 103 1.49 -24.45 3.54
C ARG A 103 1.48 -23.02 2.99
N ILE A 104 1.46 -22.03 3.87
CA ILE A 104 1.59 -20.62 3.54
C ILE A 104 3.07 -20.28 3.59
N ARG A 105 3.59 -19.73 2.49
CA ARG A 105 4.98 -19.27 2.42
C ARG A 105 5.17 -17.99 3.21
N THR A 106 6.36 -17.77 3.74
CA THR A 106 6.67 -16.60 4.57
C THR A 106 7.87 -15.84 4.05
N CYS A 107 7.83 -14.50 4.12
CA CYS A 107 8.95 -13.64 3.80
C CYS A 107 9.11 -12.59 4.90
N LEU A 108 10.31 -12.40 5.42
CA LEU A 108 10.65 -11.22 6.22
C LEU A 108 10.84 -10.03 5.30
N ALA A 109 10.26 -8.87 5.63
CA ALA A 109 10.42 -7.64 4.85
C ALA A 109 10.66 -6.44 5.78
N THR A 110 11.91 -5.97 5.87
CA THR A 110 12.28 -4.86 6.76
C THR A 110 12.88 -3.68 6.00
N SER A 111 12.57 -2.45 6.43
CA SER A 111 13.25 -1.22 5.97
C SER A 111 14.69 -1.10 6.46
N SER A 112 15.13 -1.99 7.34
CA SER A 112 16.50 -2.15 7.80
C SER A 112 17.36 -2.84 6.73
N ASP A 113 18.65 -2.53 6.68
CA ASP A 113 19.60 -3.25 5.81
C ASP A 113 20.06 -4.56 6.47
N ASP A 114 20.82 -5.38 5.72
CA ASP A 114 21.28 -6.69 6.18
C ASP A 114 22.07 -6.63 7.49
N ARG A 115 22.87 -5.58 7.70
CA ARG A 115 23.68 -5.42 8.92
C ARG A 115 22.83 -5.11 10.14
N HIS A 116 21.77 -4.29 9.98
CA HIS A 116 20.79 -4.03 11.03
C HIS A 116 20.07 -5.34 11.38
N LEU A 117 19.53 -6.04 10.37
CA LEU A 117 18.83 -7.30 10.58
C LEU A 117 19.71 -8.33 11.29
N ASP A 118 20.99 -8.48 10.88
CA ASP A 118 21.95 -9.36 11.54
C ASP A 118 22.15 -9.00 13.02
N ALA A 119 22.26 -7.72 13.32
CA ALA A 119 22.43 -7.24 14.69
C ALA A 119 21.18 -7.48 15.53
N THR A 120 20.00 -7.19 14.98
CA THR A 120 18.70 -7.46 15.60
C THR A 120 18.55 -8.93 15.96
N LEU A 121 18.77 -9.84 15.01
CA LEU A 121 18.62 -11.28 15.23
C LEU A 121 19.65 -11.84 16.22
N ARG A 122 20.89 -11.35 16.20
CA ARG A 122 21.89 -11.74 17.20
C ARG A 122 21.53 -11.26 18.60
N SER A 123 21.11 -9.99 18.73
CA SER A 123 20.68 -9.44 20.02
C SER A 123 19.46 -10.17 20.56
N ALA A 124 18.48 -10.45 19.70
CA ALA A 124 17.28 -11.19 20.07
C ALA A 124 17.54 -12.66 20.43
N GLY A 125 18.66 -13.24 19.97
CA GLY A 125 19.01 -14.64 20.21
C GLY A 125 18.11 -15.63 19.47
N LEU A 126 17.39 -15.17 18.43
CA LEU A 126 16.55 -15.98 17.55
C LEU A 126 16.83 -15.62 16.10
N ASP A 127 17.28 -16.61 15.33
CA ASP A 127 17.52 -16.43 13.90
C ASP A 127 16.24 -16.68 13.09
N LEU A 128 15.48 -15.61 12.86
CA LEU A 128 14.21 -15.64 12.10
C LEU A 128 14.40 -16.13 10.67
N ARG A 129 15.60 -16.00 10.09
CA ARG A 129 15.91 -16.53 8.74
C ARG A 129 15.72 -18.03 8.63
N LYS A 130 15.88 -18.76 9.73
CA LYS A 130 15.66 -20.22 9.78
C LYS A 130 14.19 -20.61 9.86
N LEU A 131 13.32 -19.65 10.15
CA LEU A 131 11.88 -19.86 10.30
C LEU A 131 11.11 -19.48 9.05
N THR A 132 11.65 -18.58 8.22
CA THR A 132 11.02 -18.04 7.02
C THR A 132 11.55 -18.69 5.75
N ASP A 133 10.80 -18.59 4.65
CA ASP A 133 11.22 -19.09 3.34
C ASP A 133 12.12 -18.08 2.61
N GLU A 134 11.82 -16.77 2.73
CA GLU A 134 12.52 -15.69 2.05
C GLU A 134 12.80 -14.52 2.99
N VAL A 135 13.77 -13.69 2.62
CA VAL A 135 14.14 -12.47 3.36
C VAL A 135 14.40 -11.35 2.38
N VAL A 136 13.73 -10.24 2.57
CA VAL A 136 13.92 -8.99 1.81
C VAL A 136 14.25 -7.87 2.79
N THR A 137 15.33 -7.18 2.52
CA THR A 137 15.80 -6.02 3.30
C THR A 137 15.77 -4.76 2.45
N ARG A 138 16.11 -3.61 3.04
CA ARG A 138 16.30 -2.38 2.29
C ARG A 138 17.29 -2.52 1.12
N SER A 139 18.21 -3.48 1.20
CA SER A 139 19.19 -3.73 0.12
C SER A 139 18.57 -4.31 -1.16
N ASN A 140 17.35 -4.83 -1.09
CA ASN A 140 16.62 -5.46 -2.19
C ASN A 140 15.55 -4.55 -2.82
N ALA A 141 15.41 -3.31 -2.35
CA ALA A 141 14.38 -2.38 -2.80
C ALA A 141 14.98 -1.01 -3.12
N ASP A 142 14.45 -0.33 -4.14
CA ASP A 142 14.92 1.01 -4.55
C ASP A 142 14.54 2.07 -3.53
N SER A 143 13.33 1.97 -2.96
CA SER A 143 12.81 2.85 -1.91
C SER A 143 12.37 2.06 -0.68
N SER A 144 12.42 2.72 0.50
CA SER A 144 11.88 2.16 1.73
C SER A 144 10.39 2.48 1.90
N LYS A 145 9.72 1.87 2.91
CA LYS A 145 8.36 2.24 3.29
C LYS A 145 8.26 3.77 3.55
N PRO A 146 7.24 4.46 3.10
CA PRO A 146 5.92 3.98 2.63
C PRO A 146 5.84 3.65 1.13
N ASP A 147 6.93 3.62 0.38
CA ASP A 147 6.89 3.19 -1.02
C ASP A 147 6.67 1.68 -1.11
N PRO A 148 6.06 1.18 -2.22
CA PRO A 148 5.64 -0.22 -2.33
C PRO A 148 6.77 -1.21 -2.58
N ASP A 149 7.97 -0.71 -2.91
CA ASP A 149 9.09 -1.49 -3.47
C ASP A 149 9.46 -2.70 -2.61
N LEU A 150 9.55 -2.51 -1.29
CA LEU A 150 9.89 -3.58 -0.36
C LEU A 150 8.82 -4.69 -0.33
N VAL A 151 7.55 -4.30 -0.39
CA VAL A 151 6.42 -5.23 -0.37
C VAL A 151 6.33 -5.99 -1.69
N LEU A 152 6.56 -5.31 -2.81
CA LEU A 152 6.60 -5.93 -4.14
C LEU A 152 7.77 -6.90 -4.27
N ALA A 153 8.96 -6.52 -3.80
CA ALA A 153 10.13 -7.39 -3.78
C ALA A 153 9.90 -8.64 -2.91
N ALA A 154 9.18 -8.52 -1.78
CA ALA A 154 8.83 -9.66 -0.94
C ALA A 154 7.84 -10.61 -1.64
N ALA A 155 6.84 -10.09 -2.34
CA ALA A 155 5.91 -10.91 -3.13
C ALA A 155 6.65 -11.62 -4.28
N GLU A 156 7.56 -10.93 -4.98
CA GLU A 156 8.42 -11.49 -6.02
C GLU A 156 9.32 -12.61 -5.48
N ALA A 157 9.99 -12.39 -4.35
CA ALA A 157 10.83 -13.41 -3.70
C ALA A 157 10.03 -14.67 -3.34
N LEU A 158 8.79 -14.50 -2.91
CA LEU A 158 7.86 -15.62 -2.71
C LEU A 158 7.37 -16.26 -4.02
N GLY A 159 7.63 -15.69 -5.19
CA GLY A 159 7.09 -16.14 -6.47
C GLY A 159 5.56 -16.04 -6.52
N LEU A 160 4.98 -15.03 -5.87
CA LEU A 160 3.55 -14.82 -5.74
C LEU A 160 3.13 -13.45 -6.28
N GLU A 161 1.92 -13.39 -6.85
CA GLU A 161 1.29 -12.10 -7.13
C GLU A 161 0.99 -11.36 -5.82
N PRO A 162 1.13 -10.02 -5.77
CA PRO A 162 0.85 -9.22 -4.57
C PRO A 162 -0.53 -9.51 -3.96
N THR A 163 -1.56 -9.72 -4.78
CA THR A 163 -2.93 -10.03 -4.35
C THR A 163 -3.07 -11.37 -3.65
N ARG A 164 -2.06 -12.25 -3.74
CA ARG A 164 -2.02 -13.55 -3.04
C ARG A 164 -1.23 -13.47 -1.73
N CYS A 165 -0.71 -12.31 -1.41
CA CYS A 165 0.04 -12.05 -0.18
C CYS A 165 -0.78 -11.22 0.80
N VAL A 166 -0.49 -11.41 2.07
CA VAL A 166 -0.86 -10.50 3.16
C VAL A 166 0.41 -10.06 3.87
N MET A 167 0.46 -8.81 4.32
CA MET A 167 1.55 -8.33 5.18
C MET A 167 1.05 -8.10 6.59
N VAL A 168 1.91 -8.39 7.56
CA VAL A 168 1.73 -8.05 8.98
C VAL A 168 2.77 -7.01 9.35
N GLY A 169 2.35 -5.90 9.93
CA GLY A 169 3.22 -4.79 10.33
C GLY A 169 2.64 -3.99 11.49
N ASP A 170 3.41 -3.05 12.06
CA ASP A 170 3.05 -2.28 13.26
C ASP A 170 3.01 -0.76 13.02
N THR A 171 3.39 -0.30 11.83
CA THR A 171 3.46 1.13 11.50
C THR A 171 2.46 1.53 10.41
N ILE A 172 2.09 2.82 10.40
CA ILE A 172 1.27 3.38 9.31
C ILE A 172 1.96 3.23 7.94
N TYR A 173 3.29 3.11 7.91
CA TYR A 173 4.08 3.00 6.68
C TYR A 173 3.96 1.62 6.05
N ASP A 174 3.75 0.56 6.85
CA ASP A 174 3.39 -0.77 6.37
C ASP A 174 2.04 -0.75 5.64
N GLY A 175 1.03 -0.15 6.29
CA GLY A 175 -0.30 -0.01 5.69
C GLY A 175 -0.27 0.78 4.37
N GLN A 176 0.49 1.88 4.32
CA GLN A 176 0.63 2.71 3.12
C GLN A 176 1.38 1.98 2.00
N ALA A 177 2.48 1.30 2.31
CA ALA A 177 3.25 0.52 1.34
C ALA A 177 2.42 -0.62 0.76
N CYS A 178 1.73 -1.38 1.62
CA CYS A 178 0.85 -2.47 1.21
C CYS A 178 -0.29 -1.99 0.31
N ARG A 179 -0.93 -0.87 0.67
CA ARG A 179 -2.00 -0.29 -0.15
C ARG A 179 -1.51 0.06 -1.56
N ARG A 180 -0.30 0.64 -1.67
CA ARG A 180 0.32 0.97 -2.96
C ARG A 180 0.75 -0.27 -3.75
N ALA A 181 1.14 -1.35 -3.05
CA ALA A 181 1.53 -2.62 -3.64
C ALA A 181 0.33 -3.51 -4.01
N GLY A 182 -0.90 -3.18 -3.62
CA GLY A 182 -2.07 -4.04 -3.81
C GLY A 182 -2.09 -5.26 -2.87
N VAL A 183 -1.36 -5.19 -1.74
CA VAL A 183 -1.29 -6.23 -0.70
C VAL A 183 -2.20 -5.85 0.47
N VAL A 184 -2.95 -6.80 1.02
CA VAL A 184 -3.68 -6.57 2.27
C VAL A 184 -2.68 -6.45 3.41
N CYS A 185 -2.89 -5.48 4.32
CA CYS A 185 -2.08 -5.33 5.52
C CYS A 185 -2.91 -5.60 6.77
N LEU A 186 -2.34 -6.33 7.71
CA LEU A 186 -2.86 -6.58 9.05
C LEU A 186 -1.95 -5.87 10.06
N GLY A 187 -2.56 -5.16 11.03
CA GLY A 187 -1.83 -4.33 11.97
C GLY A 187 -1.58 -5.00 13.31
N LEU A 188 -0.44 -4.69 13.93
CA LEU A 188 -0.14 -5.02 15.31
C LEU A 188 0.08 -3.75 16.14
N LEU A 189 -0.44 -3.73 17.37
CA LEU A 189 -0.22 -2.63 18.32
C LEU A 189 1.14 -2.73 19.05
N SER A 190 1.88 -3.81 18.83
CA SER A 190 3.18 -4.07 19.49
C SER A 190 4.22 -2.97 19.23
N GLY A 191 4.16 -2.28 18.09
CA GLY A 191 5.05 -1.16 17.79
C GLY A 191 4.64 0.18 18.38
N GLY A 192 3.53 0.24 19.13
CA GLY A 192 3.06 1.46 19.83
C GLY A 192 2.21 2.41 18.97
N THR A 193 1.93 2.08 17.72
CA THR A 193 1.03 2.89 16.87
C THR A 193 -0.43 2.65 17.26
N ALA A 194 -1.22 3.71 17.38
CA ALA A 194 -2.64 3.62 17.73
C ALA A 194 -3.45 2.87 16.64
N ALA A 195 -4.45 2.10 17.07
CA ALA A 195 -5.29 1.28 16.18
C ALA A 195 -5.97 2.12 15.07
N GLU A 196 -6.46 3.30 15.43
CA GLU A 196 -7.12 4.23 14.50
C GLU A 196 -6.15 4.72 13.40
N ALA A 197 -4.89 4.98 13.77
CA ALA A 197 -3.86 5.39 12.82
C ALA A 197 -3.49 4.25 11.87
N LEU A 198 -3.36 3.01 12.38
CA LEU A 198 -3.12 1.82 11.58
C LEU A 198 -4.25 1.56 10.60
N LYS A 199 -5.51 1.61 11.04
CA LYS A 199 -6.68 1.48 10.16
C LYS A 199 -6.73 2.59 9.10
N ALA A 200 -6.48 3.84 9.50
CA ALA A 200 -6.44 4.99 8.58
C ALA A 200 -5.32 4.89 7.53
N SER A 201 -4.25 4.12 7.78
CA SER A 201 -3.19 3.86 6.80
C SER A 201 -3.58 2.83 5.73
N GLY A 202 -4.68 2.09 5.93
CA GLY A 202 -5.17 1.05 5.03
C GLY A 202 -5.03 -0.37 5.56
N MET A 203 -4.70 -0.54 6.84
CA MET A 203 -4.70 -1.88 7.44
C MET A 203 -6.13 -2.39 7.64
N ARG A 204 -6.37 -3.63 7.20
CA ARG A 204 -7.69 -4.27 7.16
C ARG A 204 -8.26 -4.54 8.55
N SER A 205 -7.39 -4.95 9.48
CA SER A 205 -7.72 -5.20 10.89
C SER A 205 -6.47 -5.06 11.74
N VAL A 206 -6.64 -4.95 13.07
CA VAL A 206 -5.55 -4.70 14.00
C VAL A 206 -5.67 -5.63 15.19
N TRP A 207 -4.57 -6.30 15.56
CA TRP A 207 -4.45 -7.15 16.74
C TRP A 207 -3.49 -6.53 17.75
N ARG A 208 -3.59 -6.94 19.01
CA ARG A 208 -2.73 -6.44 20.10
C ARG A 208 -1.25 -6.73 19.84
N ASP A 209 -0.93 -7.99 19.45
CA ASP A 209 0.42 -8.51 19.28
C ASP A 209 0.39 -9.78 18.42
N VAL A 210 1.56 -10.38 18.17
CA VAL A 210 1.71 -11.63 17.40
C VAL A 210 0.95 -12.79 18.04
N ALA A 211 0.96 -12.91 19.36
CA ALA A 211 0.27 -13.99 20.07
C ALA A 211 -1.25 -13.89 19.85
N HIS A 212 -1.82 -12.69 19.95
CA HIS A 212 -3.25 -12.47 19.70
C HIS A 212 -3.62 -12.70 18.23
N LEU A 213 -2.78 -12.25 17.27
CA LEU A 213 -2.98 -12.54 15.84
C LEU A 213 -3.00 -14.05 15.58
N ARG A 214 -2.07 -14.79 16.20
CA ARG A 214 -1.95 -16.24 16.08
C ARG A 214 -3.17 -16.97 16.67
N ASP A 215 -3.66 -16.53 17.83
CA ASP A 215 -4.84 -17.13 18.45
C ASP A 215 -6.09 -16.98 17.56
N GLU A 216 -6.14 -15.95 16.71
CA GLU A 216 -7.20 -15.67 15.75
C GLU A 216 -6.74 -15.84 14.29
N LEU A 217 -5.72 -16.69 14.04
CA LEU A 217 -5.05 -16.77 12.74
C LEU A 217 -6.00 -17.11 11.58
N ASP A 218 -6.95 -18.02 11.79
CA ASP A 218 -7.89 -18.39 10.74
C ASP A 218 -8.82 -17.21 10.36
N GLN A 219 -9.26 -16.43 11.36
CA GLN A 219 -10.03 -15.21 11.12
C GLN A 219 -9.17 -14.13 10.43
N ALA A 220 -7.91 -13.96 10.85
CA ALA A 220 -6.99 -13.02 10.26
C ALA A 220 -6.74 -13.33 8.77
N LEU A 221 -6.51 -14.60 8.45
CA LEU A 221 -6.31 -15.06 7.08
C LEU A 221 -7.60 -14.94 6.24
N GLU A 222 -8.78 -15.18 6.82
CA GLU A 222 -10.06 -14.96 6.14
C GLU A 222 -10.27 -13.48 5.82
N LEU A 223 -10.06 -12.58 6.77
CA LEU A 223 -10.15 -11.13 6.56
C LEU A 223 -9.13 -10.61 5.53
N ALA A 224 -7.97 -11.24 5.45
CA ALA A 224 -6.93 -10.89 4.49
C ALA A 224 -7.17 -11.50 3.11
N SER A 225 -7.95 -12.58 3.02
CA SER A 225 -8.24 -13.24 1.75
C SER A 225 -9.07 -12.32 0.85
N PRO A 226 -8.73 -12.22 -0.44
CA PRO A 226 -9.66 -11.63 -1.40
C PRO A 226 -10.93 -12.46 -1.41
N GLY A 227 -12.08 -11.82 -1.64
CA GLY A 227 -13.35 -12.51 -1.89
C GLY A 227 -13.25 -13.54 -3.01
N PRO A 228 -14.33 -14.31 -3.31
CA PRO A 228 -14.29 -15.36 -4.31
C PRO A 228 -14.00 -14.79 -5.71
N GLY A 229 -12.75 -14.73 -6.09
CA GLY A 229 -12.27 -14.23 -7.38
C GLY A 229 -10.84 -13.71 -7.24
N ARG A 230 -9.97 -14.15 -8.14
CA ARG A 230 -8.58 -13.65 -8.20
C ARG A 230 -8.54 -12.45 -9.11
N LEU A 231 -8.13 -11.31 -8.59
CA LEU A 231 -7.61 -10.26 -9.46
C LEU A 231 -6.09 -10.51 -9.64
N ASP A 232 -5.75 -11.36 -10.59
CA ASP A 232 -4.38 -11.45 -11.10
C ASP A 232 -4.15 -10.37 -12.16
N ARG A 233 -2.89 -10.21 -12.58
CA ARG A 233 -2.51 -9.20 -13.58
C ARG A 233 -3.27 -9.39 -14.91
N THR A 234 -3.45 -10.62 -15.35
CA THR A 234 -4.15 -10.95 -16.60
C THR A 234 -5.62 -10.51 -16.53
N LEU A 235 -6.29 -10.76 -15.41
CA LEU A 235 -7.65 -10.33 -15.18
C LEU A 235 -7.75 -8.81 -15.07
N ALA A 236 -6.81 -8.16 -14.34
CA ALA A 236 -6.75 -6.72 -14.23
C ALA A 236 -6.59 -6.05 -15.59
N GLU A 237 -5.69 -6.57 -16.45
CA GLU A 237 -5.50 -6.09 -17.83
C GLU A 237 -6.74 -6.30 -18.69
N ARG A 238 -7.41 -7.44 -18.57
CA ARG A 238 -8.66 -7.71 -19.29
C ARG A 238 -9.74 -6.69 -18.93
N LEU A 239 -9.94 -6.45 -17.64
CA LEU A 239 -10.91 -5.46 -17.14
C LEU A 239 -10.51 -4.03 -17.52
N MET A 240 -9.20 -3.72 -17.52
CA MET A 240 -8.70 -2.42 -17.98
C MET A 240 -8.98 -2.17 -19.45
N ARG A 241 -8.90 -3.20 -20.32
CA ARG A 241 -9.29 -3.06 -21.73
C ARG A 241 -10.76 -2.72 -21.90
N GLU A 242 -11.63 -3.22 -21.02
CA GLU A 242 -13.05 -2.80 -20.98
C GLU A 242 -13.20 -1.34 -20.56
N ALA A 243 -12.42 -0.88 -19.56
CA ALA A 243 -12.41 0.52 -19.15
C ALA A 243 -11.84 1.44 -20.26
N LEU A 244 -10.80 1.00 -20.96
CA LEU A 244 -10.26 1.72 -22.12
C LEU A 244 -11.28 1.82 -23.27
N ALA A 245 -12.08 0.79 -23.50
CA ALA A 245 -13.18 0.85 -24.47
C ALA A 245 -14.22 1.91 -24.06
N ALA A 246 -14.60 1.97 -22.78
CA ALA A 246 -15.47 3.02 -22.25
C ALA A 246 -14.83 4.42 -22.36
N ALA A 247 -13.52 4.56 -22.18
CA ALA A 247 -12.81 5.82 -22.36
C ALA A 247 -12.83 6.30 -23.83
N ARG A 248 -12.78 5.40 -24.80
CA ARG A 248 -12.96 5.75 -26.23
C ARG A 248 -14.36 6.26 -26.54
N GLU A 249 -15.38 5.78 -25.83
CA GLU A 249 -16.73 6.36 -25.92
C GLU A 249 -16.79 7.81 -25.41
N ALA A 250 -16.06 8.13 -24.32
CA ALA A 250 -15.91 9.50 -23.86
C ALA A 250 -15.20 10.35 -24.92
N LEU A 251 -14.08 9.88 -25.46
CA LEU A 251 -13.31 10.58 -26.49
C LEU A 251 -14.16 10.90 -27.72
N ALA A 252 -14.92 9.93 -28.22
CA ALA A 252 -15.79 10.10 -29.39
C ALA A 252 -16.89 11.18 -29.17
N ARG A 253 -17.20 11.50 -27.90
CA ARG A 253 -18.16 12.56 -27.53
C ARG A 253 -17.50 13.87 -27.11
N GLY A 254 -16.19 14.00 -27.26
CA GLY A 254 -15.43 15.19 -26.89
C GLY A 254 -15.18 15.35 -25.39
N GLU A 255 -15.54 14.36 -24.59
CA GLU A 255 -15.24 14.30 -23.15
C GLU A 255 -13.78 13.95 -22.90
N VAL A 256 -13.25 14.28 -21.72
CA VAL A 256 -11.94 13.76 -21.29
C VAL A 256 -12.02 12.23 -21.24
N PRO A 257 -11.07 11.49 -21.85
CA PRO A 257 -11.19 10.06 -22.11
C PRO A 257 -10.90 9.22 -20.86
N ILE A 258 -11.83 9.29 -19.92
CA ILE A 258 -11.79 8.46 -18.71
C ILE A 258 -12.95 7.46 -18.82
N GLY A 259 -12.62 6.20 -18.66
CA GLY A 259 -13.55 5.08 -18.63
C GLY A 259 -13.38 4.25 -17.37
N SER A 260 -14.47 3.68 -16.90
CA SER A 260 -14.48 2.88 -15.68
C SER A 260 -15.38 1.65 -15.81
N VAL A 261 -15.05 0.61 -15.06
CA VAL A 261 -15.77 -0.65 -14.96
C VAL A 261 -15.96 -1.02 -13.51
N VAL A 262 -17.17 -1.41 -13.14
CA VAL A 262 -17.44 -2.13 -11.89
C VAL A 262 -17.59 -3.61 -12.24
N ALA A 263 -16.80 -4.45 -11.58
CA ALA A 263 -16.76 -5.90 -11.82
C ALA A 263 -16.76 -6.68 -10.51
N ARG A 264 -16.90 -7.99 -10.62
CA ARG A 264 -16.67 -8.95 -9.53
C ARG A 264 -15.23 -9.49 -9.61
N GLY A 265 -14.75 -10.03 -8.52
CA GLY A 265 -13.41 -10.61 -8.44
C GLY A 265 -13.16 -11.81 -9.37
N ASP A 266 -14.22 -12.46 -9.89
CA ASP A 266 -14.16 -13.48 -10.94
C ASP A 266 -14.03 -12.88 -12.36
N GLY A 267 -14.09 -11.54 -12.44
CA GLY A 267 -14.02 -10.78 -13.68
C GLY A 267 -15.33 -10.58 -14.40
N THR A 268 -16.45 -10.93 -13.79
CA THR A 268 -17.78 -10.60 -14.32
C THR A 268 -17.98 -9.08 -14.28
N VAL A 269 -18.16 -8.45 -15.45
CA VAL A 269 -18.43 -7.03 -15.56
C VAL A 269 -19.88 -6.75 -15.19
N VAL A 270 -20.08 -5.96 -14.16
CA VAL A 270 -21.42 -5.55 -13.67
C VAL A 270 -21.91 -4.31 -14.40
N ALA A 271 -21.04 -3.31 -14.53
CA ALA A 271 -21.39 -2.05 -15.18
C ALA A 271 -20.16 -1.38 -15.82
N ARG A 272 -20.42 -0.47 -16.76
CA ARG A 272 -19.43 0.37 -17.41
C ARG A 272 -19.85 1.83 -17.32
N GLY A 273 -18.88 2.72 -17.19
CA GLY A 273 -19.11 4.17 -17.20
C GLY A 273 -18.01 4.88 -17.95
N TRP A 274 -18.32 6.05 -18.48
CA TRP A 274 -17.35 6.97 -19.02
C TRP A 274 -17.64 8.39 -18.55
N ASN A 275 -16.65 9.25 -18.57
CA ASN A 275 -16.78 10.64 -18.16
C ASN A 275 -17.84 11.36 -19.02
N ARG A 276 -18.85 11.98 -18.36
CA ARG A 276 -19.99 12.68 -19.00
C ARG A 276 -20.15 14.11 -18.51
N ARG A 277 -19.13 14.69 -17.88
CA ARG A 277 -19.21 16.00 -17.19
C ARG A 277 -19.75 17.11 -18.07
N GLN A 278 -19.35 17.17 -19.33
CA GLN A 278 -19.75 18.23 -20.25
C GLN A 278 -21.15 17.98 -20.82
N GLY A 279 -21.39 16.79 -21.33
CA GLY A 279 -22.66 16.41 -21.94
C GLY A 279 -23.84 16.53 -20.99
N THR A 280 -23.65 16.18 -19.72
CA THR A 280 -24.70 16.26 -18.69
C THR A 280 -24.70 17.56 -17.90
N ARG A 281 -23.66 18.39 -18.01
CA ARG A 281 -23.40 19.55 -17.16
C ARG A 281 -23.35 19.19 -15.64
N ASP A 282 -23.04 17.95 -15.33
CA ASP A 282 -22.89 17.43 -13.97
C ASP A 282 -21.41 17.25 -13.65
N ARG A 283 -20.90 18.03 -12.70
CA ARG A 283 -19.50 17.98 -12.27
C ARG A 283 -19.12 16.66 -11.60
N THR A 284 -20.10 15.89 -11.13
CA THR A 284 -19.92 14.60 -10.48
C THR A 284 -20.04 13.42 -11.42
N ALA A 285 -20.37 13.64 -12.70
CA ALA A 285 -20.51 12.59 -13.71
C ALA A 285 -19.14 12.08 -14.20
N HIS A 286 -18.26 11.72 -13.25
CA HIS A 286 -17.02 11.02 -13.52
C HIS A 286 -17.31 9.57 -13.95
N ALA A 287 -16.41 8.96 -14.69
CA ALA A 287 -16.56 7.59 -15.21
C ALA A 287 -16.94 6.58 -14.12
N GLU A 288 -16.28 6.65 -12.97
CA GLU A 288 -16.50 5.80 -11.81
C GLU A 288 -17.92 6.00 -11.23
N MET A 289 -18.32 7.26 -11.04
CA MET A 289 -19.66 7.59 -10.54
C MET A 289 -20.77 7.13 -11.48
N VAL A 290 -20.53 7.22 -12.79
CA VAL A 290 -21.45 6.70 -13.80
C VAL A 290 -21.52 5.18 -13.70
N ALA A 291 -20.38 4.49 -13.58
CA ALA A 291 -20.32 3.04 -13.44
C ALA A 291 -21.03 2.56 -12.16
N PHE A 292 -20.85 3.25 -11.02
CA PHE A 292 -21.55 2.91 -9.77
C PHE A 292 -23.06 3.06 -9.89
N ARG A 293 -23.55 4.15 -10.49
CA ARG A 293 -24.99 4.36 -10.72
C ARG A 293 -25.59 3.25 -11.60
N GLU A 294 -24.89 2.85 -12.64
CA GLU A 294 -25.30 1.74 -13.52
C GLU A 294 -25.19 0.36 -12.83
N ALA A 295 -24.32 0.21 -11.84
CA ALA A 295 -24.18 -1.00 -11.04
C ALA A 295 -25.21 -1.12 -9.91
N ALA A 296 -25.93 -0.04 -9.59
CA ALA A 296 -26.86 -0.01 -8.48
C ALA A 296 -27.93 -1.13 -8.58
N GLY A 297 -28.11 -1.86 -7.47
CA GLY A 297 -29.02 -3.00 -7.39
C GLY A 297 -28.55 -4.29 -8.11
N ARG A 298 -27.34 -4.28 -8.68
CA ARG A 298 -26.77 -5.48 -9.35
C ARG A 298 -25.64 -6.12 -8.54
N ILE A 299 -25.19 -5.46 -7.49
CA ILE A 299 -24.17 -5.96 -6.56
C ILE A 299 -24.92 -6.40 -5.29
N PRO A 300 -24.77 -7.64 -4.82
CA PRO A 300 -25.31 -8.07 -3.54
C PRO A 300 -24.72 -7.27 -2.38
N ASP A 301 -25.50 -6.97 -1.34
CA ASP A 301 -25.06 -6.18 -0.18
C ASP A 301 -23.93 -6.86 0.63
N ASP A 302 -23.86 -8.19 0.55
CA ASP A 302 -22.82 -9.02 1.17
C ASP A 302 -21.60 -9.27 0.27
N ALA A 303 -21.54 -8.67 -0.93
CA ALA A 303 -20.43 -8.85 -1.85
C ALA A 303 -19.13 -8.25 -1.27
N ARG A 304 -18.07 -9.06 -1.24
CA ARG A 304 -16.74 -8.66 -0.73
C ARG A 304 -15.62 -8.74 -1.78
N ASP A 305 -16.01 -8.85 -3.04
CA ASP A 305 -15.11 -9.02 -4.18
C ASP A 305 -15.36 -7.99 -5.29
N VAL A 306 -15.92 -6.84 -4.93
CA VAL A 306 -16.20 -5.78 -5.90
C VAL A 306 -14.91 -5.11 -6.33
N VAL A 307 -14.72 -4.99 -7.63
CA VAL A 307 -13.54 -4.36 -8.25
C VAL A 307 -13.99 -3.13 -9.03
N LEU A 308 -13.37 -1.99 -8.73
CA LEU A 308 -13.45 -0.78 -9.55
C LEU A 308 -12.22 -0.71 -10.44
N VAL A 309 -12.40 -0.61 -11.74
CA VAL A 309 -11.32 -0.38 -12.70
C VAL A 309 -11.51 0.96 -13.38
N SER A 310 -10.49 1.81 -13.41
CA SER A 310 -10.54 3.13 -14.07
C SER A 310 -9.28 3.39 -14.87
N THR A 311 -9.41 4.01 -16.04
CA THR A 311 -8.25 4.36 -16.89
C THR A 311 -7.39 5.47 -16.30
N LEU A 312 -7.94 6.24 -15.36
CA LEU A 312 -7.22 7.25 -14.57
C LEU A 312 -7.39 6.92 -13.09
N GLU A 313 -6.38 7.22 -12.28
CA GLU A 313 -6.46 7.08 -10.82
C GLU A 313 -7.68 7.84 -10.27
N PRO A 314 -8.57 7.18 -9.49
CA PRO A 314 -9.76 7.82 -8.95
C PRO A 314 -9.44 9.01 -8.04
N CYS A 315 -10.17 10.10 -8.21
CA CYS A 315 -10.08 11.27 -7.35
C CYS A 315 -10.70 11.02 -5.95
N VAL A 316 -10.60 11.99 -5.04
CA VAL A 316 -11.14 11.91 -3.66
C VAL A 316 -12.63 11.52 -3.65
N MET A 317 -13.46 12.11 -4.52
CA MET A 317 -14.89 11.79 -4.60
C MET A 317 -15.10 10.32 -5.01
N CYS A 318 -14.43 9.86 -6.07
CA CYS A 318 -14.61 8.51 -6.60
C CYS A 318 -14.05 7.44 -5.66
N THR A 319 -12.94 7.73 -4.98
CA THR A 319 -12.37 6.82 -3.96
C THR A 319 -13.29 6.74 -2.74
N GLY A 320 -13.86 7.85 -2.29
CA GLY A 320 -14.85 7.84 -1.21
C GLY A 320 -16.11 7.04 -1.60
N ALA A 321 -16.62 7.25 -2.81
CA ALA A 321 -17.74 6.47 -3.33
C ALA A 321 -17.41 4.96 -3.44
N ALA A 322 -16.18 4.61 -3.81
CA ALA A 322 -15.74 3.22 -3.86
C ALA A 322 -15.75 2.58 -2.47
N MET A 323 -15.33 3.31 -1.43
CA MET A 323 -15.41 2.83 -0.04
C MET A 323 -16.87 2.56 0.37
N GLU A 324 -17.75 3.53 0.16
CA GLU A 324 -19.19 3.40 0.49
C GLU A 324 -19.88 2.29 -0.31
N ALA A 325 -19.41 2.03 -1.53
CA ALA A 325 -19.92 0.94 -2.37
C ALA A 325 -19.33 -0.44 -2.03
N GLY A 326 -18.51 -0.55 -0.97
CA GLY A 326 -17.92 -1.82 -0.55
C GLY A 326 -16.91 -2.39 -1.55
N VAL A 327 -16.23 -1.52 -2.32
CA VAL A 327 -15.19 -1.96 -3.27
C VAL A 327 -14.02 -2.55 -2.51
N ASP A 328 -13.66 -3.80 -2.83
CA ASP A 328 -12.48 -4.47 -2.27
C ASP A 328 -11.18 -3.99 -2.94
N THR A 329 -11.21 -3.80 -4.25
CA THR A 329 -10.01 -3.46 -5.03
C THR A 329 -10.29 -2.35 -6.05
N ILE A 330 -9.43 -1.33 -6.07
CA ILE A 330 -9.35 -0.33 -7.14
C ILE A 330 -8.17 -0.68 -8.04
N VAL A 331 -8.43 -0.78 -9.34
CA VAL A 331 -7.40 -0.90 -10.38
C VAL A 331 -7.40 0.39 -11.19
N TYR A 332 -6.23 0.98 -11.43
CA TYR A 332 -6.17 2.13 -12.32
C TYR A 332 -5.03 2.03 -13.35
N GLY A 333 -5.23 2.70 -14.48
CA GLY A 333 -4.23 2.81 -15.55
C GLY A 333 -3.20 3.90 -15.24
N LEU A 334 -3.49 5.12 -15.64
CA LEU A 334 -2.60 6.26 -15.44
C LEU A 334 -2.75 6.84 -14.03
N GLN A 335 -1.64 7.14 -13.38
CA GLN A 335 -1.64 7.84 -12.08
C GLN A 335 -2.08 9.29 -12.25
N ALA A 336 -2.75 9.87 -11.23
CA ALA A 336 -3.16 11.26 -11.18
C ALA A 336 -2.54 12.00 -9.98
N PRO A 337 -1.24 12.35 -9.99
CA PRO A 337 -0.52 12.83 -8.80
C PRO A 337 -1.14 14.07 -8.15
N ALA A 338 -1.72 14.98 -8.96
CA ALA A 338 -2.36 16.18 -8.46
C ALA A 338 -3.73 15.90 -7.81
N ASP A 339 -4.48 14.93 -8.35
CA ASP A 339 -5.89 14.67 -7.98
C ASP A 339 -6.10 13.30 -7.28
N SER A 340 -5.02 12.58 -6.97
CA SER A 340 -5.08 11.26 -6.34
C SER A 340 -6.02 11.24 -5.14
N GLY A 341 -7.05 10.43 -5.21
CA GLY A 341 -7.92 10.10 -4.08
C GLY A 341 -7.42 8.88 -3.31
N THR A 342 -6.80 7.93 -4.02
CA THR A 342 -6.33 6.67 -3.43
C THR A 342 -5.27 6.85 -2.34
N THR A 343 -4.55 7.97 -2.36
CA THR A 343 -3.53 8.32 -1.36
C THR A 343 -4.01 9.33 -0.31
N ARG A 344 -5.16 9.99 -0.52
CA ARG A 344 -5.63 11.13 0.31
C ARG A 344 -6.90 10.84 1.08
N VAL A 345 -7.74 9.91 0.62
CA VAL A 345 -8.96 9.55 1.33
C VAL A 345 -8.60 8.75 2.58
N ARG A 346 -9.23 9.12 3.70
CA ARG A 346 -9.17 8.36 4.96
C ARG A 346 -10.52 7.74 5.23
N PRO A 347 -10.59 6.47 5.68
CA PRO A 347 -11.86 5.87 6.04
C PRO A 347 -12.45 6.60 7.25
N PRO A 348 -13.76 6.75 7.34
CA PRO A 348 -14.43 7.17 8.57
C PRO A 348 -14.20 6.12 9.67
N GLU A 349 -14.49 6.49 10.93
CA GLU A 349 -14.35 5.61 12.10
C GLU A 349 -15.36 4.44 12.12
N SER A 350 -16.30 4.42 11.18
CA SER A 350 -17.25 3.32 11.01
C SER A 350 -16.53 2.00 10.75
N PRO A 351 -16.82 0.93 11.49
CA PRO A 351 -16.17 -0.38 11.31
C PRO A 351 -16.46 -1.01 9.93
N GLU A 352 -17.47 -0.52 9.23
CA GLU A 352 -17.87 -1.01 7.91
C GLU A 352 -17.06 -0.36 6.77
N SER A 353 -16.46 0.80 7.02
CA SER A 353 -15.72 1.54 6.02
C SER A 353 -14.25 1.10 5.98
N GLN A 354 -13.87 0.45 4.88
CA GLN A 354 -12.50 0.01 4.64
C GLN A 354 -11.94 0.65 3.38
N LEU A 355 -10.64 1.00 3.41
CA LEU A 355 -9.96 1.44 2.20
C LEU A 355 -9.83 0.26 1.24
N PRO A 356 -10.20 0.44 -0.04
CA PRO A 356 -9.92 -0.54 -1.07
C PRO A 356 -8.42 -0.81 -1.19
N ARG A 357 -8.05 -2.02 -1.57
CA ARG A 357 -6.72 -2.29 -2.13
C ARG A 357 -6.54 -1.47 -3.41
N VAL A 358 -5.33 -1.04 -3.69
CA VAL A 358 -5.05 -0.22 -4.88
C VAL A 358 -4.00 -0.91 -5.73
N PHE A 359 -4.31 -1.14 -7.00
CA PHE A 359 -3.43 -1.73 -7.99
C PHE A 359 -3.30 -0.78 -9.18
N GLY A 360 -2.21 -0.02 -9.23
CA GLY A 360 -1.98 1.04 -10.23
C GLY A 360 -1.07 0.62 -11.37
N GLY A 361 -1.04 1.44 -12.43
CA GLY A 361 -0.13 1.25 -13.57
C GLY A 361 -0.56 0.19 -14.58
N VAL A 362 -1.80 -0.30 -14.51
CA VAL A 362 -2.28 -1.34 -15.43
C VAL A 362 -2.61 -0.73 -16.78
N LEU A 363 -1.83 -1.10 -17.83
CA LEU A 363 -1.93 -0.53 -19.17
C LEU A 363 -1.88 1.01 -19.16
N ALA A 364 -0.96 1.56 -18.36
CA ALA A 364 -0.80 3.01 -18.18
C ALA A 364 -0.49 3.73 -19.51
N ASP A 365 0.34 3.14 -20.37
CA ASP A 365 0.71 3.72 -21.66
C ASP A 365 -0.50 3.81 -22.62
N GLU A 366 -1.39 2.81 -22.60
CA GLU A 366 -2.63 2.83 -23.39
C GLU A 366 -3.59 3.91 -22.87
N SER A 367 -3.68 4.06 -21.55
CA SER A 367 -4.46 5.15 -20.93
C SER A 367 -3.88 6.51 -21.29
N ARG A 368 -2.55 6.69 -21.17
CA ARG A 368 -1.84 7.92 -21.54
C ARG A 368 -2.05 8.30 -23.01
N ALA A 369 -2.02 7.31 -23.90
CA ALA A 369 -2.23 7.54 -25.33
C ALA A 369 -3.60 8.17 -25.64
N LEU A 370 -4.66 7.81 -24.91
CA LEU A 370 -5.98 8.41 -25.06
C LEU A 370 -6.01 9.89 -24.68
N PHE A 371 -5.29 10.30 -23.63
CA PHE A 371 -5.18 11.72 -23.25
C PHE A 371 -4.38 12.52 -24.29
N LEU A 372 -3.31 11.95 -24.85
CA LEU A 372 -2.57 12.56 -25.95
C LEU A 372 -3.44 12.72 -27.21
N GLU A 373 -4.25 11.72 -27.54
CA GLU A 373 -5.20 11.79 -28.65
C GLU A 373 -6.25 12.87 -28.40
N TRP A 374 -6.80 12.95 -27.19
CA TRP A 374 -7.77 13.97 -26.83
C TRP A 374 -7.22 15.41 -27.01
N LEU A 375 -5.95 15.66 -26.64
CA LEU A 375 -5.30 16.95 -26.86
C LEU A 375 -5.19 17.34 -28.34
N ARG A 376 -5.14 16.35 -29.24
CA ARG A 376 -5.09 16.61 -30.71
C ARG A 376 -6.46 16.90 -31.30
N VAL A 377 -7.50 16.20 -30.79
CA VAL A 377 -8.84 16.27 -31.43
C VAL A 377 -9.84 17.13 -30.66
N SER A 378 -9.63 17.34 -29.36
CA SER A 378 -10.56 18.10 -28.54
C SER A 378 -10.24 19.59 -28.55
N GLY A 379 -11.25 20.39 -28.89
CA GLY A 379 -11.18 21.85 -28.83
C GLY A 379 -11.61 22.45 -27.49
N ASN A 380 -11.82 21.66 -26.41
CA ASN A 380 -12.33 22.18 -25.14
C ASN A 380 -11.25 22.88 -24.31
N PRO A 381 -11.22 24.23 -24.30
CA PRO A 381 -10.17 24.99 -23.60
C PRO A 381 -10.28 24.89 -22.07
N ALA A 382 -11.46 24.57 -21.53
CA ALA A 382 -11.67 24.55 -20.08
C ALA A 382 -11.02 23.34 -19.39
N GLN A 383 -10.85 22.24 -20.13
CA GLN A 383 -10.26 21.00 -19.55
C GLN A 383 -8.83 20.73 -20.06
N ARG A 384 -8.38 21.48 -21.04
CA ARG A 384 -7.05 21.34 -21.62
C ARG A 384 -5.92 21.49 -20.58
N PRO A 385 -5.92 22.49 -19.65
CA PRO A 385 -4.88 22.63 -18.65
C PRO A 385 -4.79 21.43 -17.71
N PHE A 386 -5.92 20.81 -17.36
CA PHE A 386 -5.93 19.59 -16.55
C PHE A 386 -5.19 18.43 -17.23
N VAL A 387 -5.50 18.19 -18.53
CA VAL A 387 -4.88 17.08 -19.28
C VAL A 387 -3.40 17.36 -19.53
N GLU A 388 -3.01 18.60 -19.83
CA GLU A 388 -1.61 18.98 -20.01
C GLU A 388 -0.80 18.79 -18.70
N GLN A 389 -1.34 19.23 -17.57
CA GLN A 389 -0.71 19.02 -16.26
C GLN A 389 -0.61 17.54 -15.90
N LEU A 390 -1.67 16.75 -16.13
CA LEU A 390 -1.66 15.30 -15.90
C LEU A 390 -0.51 14.62 -16.65
N LEU A 391 -0.39 14.91 -17.95
CA LEU A 391 0.64 14.31 -18.80
C LEU A 391 2.05 14.74 -18.40
N ALA A 392 2.24 15.98 -17.99
CA ALA A 392 3.53 16.49 -17.52
C ALA A 392 3.97 15.88 -16.17
N LEU A 393 3.02 15.50 -15.31
CA LEU A 393 3.33 14.87 -14.01
C LEU A 393 3.50 13.35 -14.09
N THR A 394 3.22 12.75 -15.25
CA THR A 394 3.29 11.28 -15.45
C THR A 394 4.32 10.89 -16.52
N GLU A 395 5.19 11.81 -16.90
CA GLU A 395 6.42 11.53 -17.68
C GLU A 395 7.47 10.92 -16.77
#